data_5c0fb7cd60e0f339bf75155e61eb87ce
#
_entry.id   5c0fb7cd60e0f339bf75155e61eb87ce
#
_cell.length_a   1.000
_cell.length_b   1.000
_cell.length_c   1.000
_cell.angle_alpha   90.00
_cell.angle_beta   90.00
_cell.angle_gamma   90.00
#
_symmetry.space_group_name_H-M   'P 1'
#
loop_
_entity.id
_entity.type
_entity.pdbx_description
1 polymer ?
#
loop_
_entity_poly.entity_id
_entity_poly.type
_entity_poly.pdbx_seq_one_letter_code
_entity_poly.pdbx_strand_id
1 'polypeptide(L)'
;VCAEPTAPCCHPSEVAALIRMAHGSPGRALGFAGLDLAAIDQALAAIARDGDPSNGRRVRLAKSLALKAAQARYEAFLDRAPAFIAGVAPERHGERLRIALDGYDAARTLAATARALTLDAQATVYEMSGIVARLAR
;
A
#
# COMPACT_ATOMS: atom_id res chain seq x y z
N VAL A 1 8.78 -14.51 -16.34
CA VAL A 1 8.03 -15.46 -17.13
C VAL A 1 7.79 -16.71 -16.30
N CYS A 2 6.53 -17.09 -16.17
CA CYS A 2 6.15 -18.30 -15.47
C CYS A 2 6.24 -19.53 -16.38
N ALA A 3 7.31 -19.62 -17.11
CA ALA A 3 7.52 -20.74 -18.06
C ALA A 3 8.06 -21.97 -17.37
N GLU A 4 8.66 -21.83 -16.22
CA GLU A 4 9.23 -22.95 -15.48
C GLU A 4 8.14 -23.65 -14.66
N PRO A 5 7.86 -24.93 -14.93
CA PRO A 5 6.79 -25.63 -14.24
C PRO A 5 7.09 -25.90 -12.76
N THR A 6 8.33 -25.79 -12.35
CA THR A 6 8.74 -26.00 -10.96
C THR A 6 8.75 -24.73 -10.13
N ALA A 7 8.71 -23.57 -10.76
CA ALA A 7 8.68 -22.29 -10.05
C ALA A 7 7.24 -21.94 -9.67
N PRO A 8 7.02 -21.35 -8.47
CA PRO A 8 5.71 -20.78 -8.17
C PRO A 8 5.42 -19.70 -9.21
N CYS A 9 4.32 -19.87 -9.92
CA CYS A 9 3.96 -18.95 -10.98
C CYS A 9 3.28 -17.73 -10.37
N CYS A 10 4.00 -16.61 -10.33
CA CYS A 10 3.42 -15.37 -9.86
C CYS A 10 2.35 -14.90 -10.84
N HIS A 11 1.21 -14.49 -10.30
CA HIS A 11 0.17 -13.88 -11.10
C HIS A 11 0.72 -12.59 -11.75
N PRO A 12 0.35 -12.27 -13.02
CA PRO A 12 0.85 -11.04 -13.67
C PRO A 12 0.63 -9.76 -12.87
N SER A 13 -0.48 -9.64 -12.16
CA SER A 13 -0.75 -8.49 -11.29
C SER A 13 0.19 -8.44 -10.11
N GLU A 14 0.57 -9.59 -9.56
CA GLU A 14 1.52 -9.68 -8.46
C GLU A 14 2.93 -9.29 -8.93
N VAL A 15 3.35 -9.76 -10.10
CA VAL A 15 4.64 -9.41 -10.68
C VAL A 15 4.74 -7.89 -10.89
N ALA A 16 3.69 -7.27 -11.44
CA ALA A 16 3.66 -5.82 -11.63
C ALA A 16 3.74 -5.07 -10.30
N ALA A 17 3.07 -5.57 -9.26
CA ALA A 17 3.13 -4.98 -7.93
C ALA A 17 4.54 -5.10 -7.34
N LEU A 18 5.19 -6.24 -7.50
CA LEU A 18 6.56 -6.46 -7.03
C LEU A 18 7.55 -5.52 -7.69
N ILE A 19 7.42 -5.32 -9.00
CA ILE A 19 8.29 -4.41 -9.75
C ILE A 19 8.13 -2.99 -9.26
N ARG A 20 6.90 -2.53 -9.08
CA ARG A 20 6.63 -1.18 -8.57
C ARG A 20 7.18 -0.99 -7.15
N MET A 21 6.94 -1.97 -6.28
CA MET A 21 7.41 -1.93 -4.91
C MET A 21 8.93 -1.86 -4.82
N ALA A 22 9.61 -2.60 -5.67
CA ALA A 22 11.05 -2.72 -5.66
C ALA A 22 11.78 -1.55 -6.33
N HIS A 23 11.07 -0.65 -7.00
CA HIS A 23 11.66 0.47 -7.75
C HIS A 23 12.75 0.00 -8.73
N GLY A 24 12.51 -1.17 -9.37
CA GLY A 24 13.46 -1.74 -10.32
C GLY A 24 14.57 -2.58 -9.72
N SER A 25 14.60 -2.79 -8.41
CA SER A 25 15.63 -3.64 -7.76
C SER A 25 15.16 -5.10 -7.71
N PRO A 26 15.80 -6.03 -8.43
CA PRO A 26 15.39 -7.44 -8.42
C PRO A 26 15.50 -8.10 -7.04
N GLY A 27 16.53 -7.78 -6.28
CA GLY A 27 16.71 -8.34 -4.94
C GLY A 27 15.57 -7.94 -3.99
N ARG A 28 15.15 -6.68 -4.08
CA ARG A 28 14.02 -6.18 -3.28
C ARG A 28 12.70 -6.83 -3.72
N ALA A 29 12.51 -7.03 -5.03
CA ALA A 29 11.32 -7.69 -5.54
C ALA A 29 11.20 -9.12 -5.00
N LEU A 30 12.30 -9.87 -4.95
CA LEU A 30 12.30 -11.23 -4.41
C LEU A 30 11.92 -11.28 -2.93
N GLY A 31 12.31 -10.25 -2.16
CA GLY A 31 11.98 -10.16 -0.74
C GLY A 31 10.48 -9.98 -0.48
N PHE A 32 9.73 -9.52 -1.47
CA PHE A 32 8.28 -9.31 -1.34
C PHE A 32 7.45 -10.44 -1.97
N ALA A 33 8.09 -11.44 -2.59
CA ALA A 33 7.37 -12.55 -3.20
C ALA A 33 6.56 -13.32 -2.15
N GLY A 34 5.30 -13.61 -2.47
CA GLY A 34 4.41 -14.34 -1.56
C GLY A 34 3.69 -13.48 -0.53
N LEU A 35 3.90 -12.16 -0.51
CA LEU A 35 3.23 -11.26 0.45
C LEU A 35 1.84 -10.78 -0.01
N ASP A 36 1.38 -11.24 -1.17
CA ASP A 36 0.08 -10.86 -1.73
C ASP A 36 -0.06 -9.32 -1.88
N LEU A 37 0.95 -8.70 -2.44
CA LEU A 37 1.00 -7.25 -2.62
C LEU A 37 -0.08 -6.74 -3.57
N ALA A 38 -0.52 -7.60 -4.51
CA ALA A 38 -1.60 -7.23 -5.42
C ALA A 38 -2.90 -6.95 -4.68
N ALA A 39 -3.21 -7.71 -3.63
CA ALA A 39 -4.39 -7.47 -2.80
C ALA A 39 -4.30 -6.14 -2.06
N ILE A 40 -3.12 -5.80 -1.57
CA ILE A 40 -2.87 -4.50 -0.92
C ILE A 40 -3.08 -3.37 -1.93
N ASP A 41 -2.52 -3.49 -3.12
CA ASP A 41 -2.68 -2.47 -4.18
C ASP A 41 -4.14 -2.31 -4.58
N GLN A 42 -4.88 -3.41 -4.71
CA GLN A 42 -6.30 -3.37 -5.05
C GLN A 42 -7.12 -2.68 -3.95
N ALA A 43 -6.82 -2.95 -2.70
CA ALA A 43 -7.47 -2.32 -1.57
C ALA A 43 -7.20 -0.80 -1.56
N LEU A 44 -5.95 -0.40 -1.76
CA LEU A 44 -5.59 1.02 -1.83
C LEU A 44 -6.27 1.72 -3.00
N ALA A 45 -6.31 1.10 -4.17
CA ALA A 45 -6.96 1.66 -5.35
C ALA A 45 -8.46 1.83 -5.13
N ALA A 46 -9.12 0.85 -4.52
CA ALA A 46 -10.55 0.92 -4.22
C ALA A 46 -10.85 2.05 -3.22
N ILE A 47 -10.05 2.17 -2.17
CA ILE A 47 -10.20 3.22 -1.17
C ILE A 47 -9.98 4.60 -1.79
N ALA A 48 -8.95 4.74 -2.63
CA ALA A 48 -8.64 6.01 -3.29
C ALA A 48 -9.73 6.44 -4.28
N ARG A 49 -10.36 5.47 -4.95
CA ARG A 49 -11.42 5.74 -5.92
C ARG A 49 -12.73 6.11 -5.25
N ASP A 50 -13.13 5.35 -4.24
CA ASP A 50 -14.47 5.45 -3.64
C ASP A 50 -14.48 6.28 -2.35
N GLY A 51 -13.33 6.53 -1.72
CA GLY A 51 -13.25 7.27 -0.46
C GLY A 51 -13.70 6.48 0.76
N ASP A 52 -14.17 5.25 0.58
CA ASP A 52 -14.63 4.33 1.63
C ASP A 52 -15.56 5.00 2.65
N PRO A 53 -16.72 5.53 2.24
CA PRO A 53 -17.58 6.32 3.13
C PRO A 53 -18.10 5.54 4.34
N SER A 54 -18.21 4.21 4.24
CA SER A 54 -18.62 3.36 5.35
C SER A 54 -17.46 2.94 6.24
N ASN A 55 -16.21 3.24 5.85
CA ASN A 55 -14.96 2.79 6.49
C ASN A 55 -14.81 1.25 6.52
N GLY A 56 -15.62 0.53 5.78
CA GLY A 56 -15.61 -0.94 5.80
C GLY A 56 -14.33 -1.54 5.25
N ARG A 57 -13.82 -0.98 4.15
CA ARG A 57 -12.56 -1.43 3.55
C ARG A 57 -11.37 -1.14 4.46
N ARG A 58 -11.35 0.05 5.05
CA ARG A 58 -10.29 0.49 5.97
C ARG A 58 -10.22 -0.40 7.19
N VAL A 59 -11.37 -0.70 7.79
CA VAL A 59 -11.46 -1.58 8.96
C VAL A 59 -10.99 -2.99 8.62
N ARG A 60 -11.44 -3.53 7.49
CA ARG A 60 -11.06 -4.86 7.03
C ARG A 60 -9.56 -4.98 6.79
N LEU A 61 -9.00 -3.99 6.09
CA LEU A 61 -7.56 -3.96 5.82
C LEU A 61 -6.76 -3.85 7.11
N ALA A 62 -7.18 -2.96 8.03
CA ALA A 62 -6.52 -2.79 9.30
C ALA A 62 -6.51 -4.07 10.13
N LYS A 63 -7.64 -4.77 10.20
CA LYS A 63 -7.73 -6.05 10.93
C LYS A 63 -6.85 -7.12 10.30
N SER A 64 -6.83 -7.21 8.97
CA SER A 64 -6.02 -8.23 8.28
C SER A 64 -4.52 -8.01 8.45
N LEU A 65 -4.07 -6.77 8.45
CA LEU A 65 -2.64 -6.43 8.57
C LEU A 65 -2.17 -6.35 10.03
N ALA A 66 -3.09 -6.29 10.99
CA ALA A 66 -2.75 -6.28 12.40
C ALA A 66 -2.42 -7.69 12.95
N LEU A 67 -2.73 -8.73 12.20
CA LEU A 67 -2.45 -10.10 12.62
C LEU A 67 -0.94 -10.32 12.73
N LYS A 68 -0.53 -11.07 13.76
CA LYS A 68 0.88 -11.37 13.98
C LYS A 68 1.53 -12.06 12.78
N ALA A 69 0.78 -12.95 12.13
CA ALA A 69 1.24 -13.65 10.93
C ALA A 69 1.36 -12.72 9.70
N ALA A 70 0.79 -11.51 9.75
CA ALA A 70 0.82 -10.55 8.66
C ALA A 70 1.90 -9.48 8.84
N GLN A 71 2.83 -9.62 9.78
CA GLN A 71 3.83 -8.59 10.06
C GLN A 71 4.61 -8.15 8.83
N ALA A 72 5.04 -9.09 7.99
CA ALA A 72 5.77 -8.77 6.77
C ALA A 72 4.90 -7.99 5.77
N ARG A 73 3.62 -8.33 5.67
CA ARG A 73 2.66 -7.60 4.83
C ARG A 73 2.42 -6.19 5.37
N TYR A 74 2.33 -6.05 6.68
CA TYR A 74 2.19 -4.74 7.32
C TYR A 74 3.40 -3.85 7.00
N GLU A 75 4.62 -4.37 7.12
CA GLU A 75 5.82 -3.61 6.76
C GLU A 75 5.81 -3.20 5.28
N ALA A 76 5.41 -4.12 4.40
CA ALA A 76 5.27 -3.82 2.98
C ALA A 76 4.20 -2.75 2.73
N PHE A 77 3.10 -2.78 3.46
CA PHE A 77 2.05 -1.77 3.38
C PHE A 77 2.56 -0.38 3.74
N LEU A 78 3.40 -0.25 4.77
CA LEU A 78 3.97 1.03 5.17
C LEU A 78 4.82 1.67 4.06
N ASP A 79 5.47 0.86 3.24
CA ASP A 79 6.20 1.36 2.07
C ASP A 79 5.26 1.59 0.89
N ARG A 80 4.27 0.72 0.74
CA ARG A 80 3.41 0.70 -0.45
C ARG A 80 2.41 1.85 -0.48
N ALA A 81 1.85 2.22 0.66
CA ALA A 81 0.83 3.27 0.71
C ALA A 81 1.36 4.65 0.27
N PRO A 82 2.51 5.14 0.77
CA PRO A 82 3.08 6.37 0.24
C PRO A 82 3.45 6.28 -1.24
N ALA A 83 4.00 5.15 -1.68
CA ALA A 83 4.35 4.94 -3.08
C ALA A 83 3.12 4.98 -3.99
N PHE A 84 1.99 4.45 -3.53
CA PHE A 84 0.72 4.51 -4.26
C PHE A 84 0.30 5.98 -4.47
N ILE A 85 0.36 6.79 -3.42
CA ILE A 85 0.00 8.21 -3.51
C ILE A 85 0.93 8.93 -4.49
N ALA A 86 2.23 8.66 -4.41
CA ALA A 86 3.20 9.23 -5.33
C ALA A 86 2.92 8.85 -6.78
N GLY A 87 2.44 7.63 -7.01
CA GLY A 87 2.10 7.14 -8.34
C GLY A 87 0.89 7.81 -8.98
N VAL A 88 -0.08 8.26 -8.16
CA VAL A 88 -1.28 8.94 -8.69
C VAL A 88 -1.13 10.46 -8.79
N ALA A 89 -0.19 11.05 -8.07
CA ALA A 89 -0.02 12.50 -8.02
C ALA A 89 0.23 13.14 -9.40
N PRO A 90 1.06 12.57 -10.30
CA PRO A 90 1.32 13.18 -11.61
C PRO A 90 0.11 13.33 -12.50
N GLU A 91 -0.94 12.55 -12.26
CA GLU A 91 -2.17 12.60 -13.07
C GLU A 91 -3.18 13.61 -12.53
N ARG A 92 -2.83 14.33 -11.46
CA ARG A 92 -3.73 15.24 -10.77
C ARG A 92 -3.29 16.68 -10.96
N HIS A 93 -4.25 17.61 -10.83
CA HIS A 93 -4.04 19.03 -11.01
C HIS A 93 -4.78 19.83 -9.94
N GLY A 94 -4.28 21.05 -9.68
CA GLY A 94 -4.93 21.99 -8.77
C GLY A 94 -5.09 21.46 -7.36
N GLU A 95 -6.26 21.60 -6.80
CA GLU A 95 -6.55 21.17 -5.43
C GLU A 95 -6.37 19.66 -5.24
N ARG A 96 -6.71 18.85 -6.24
CA ARG A 96 -6.53 17.41 -6.17
C ARG A 96 -5.06 17.03 -6.11
N LEU A 97 -4.20 17.75 -6.81
CA LEU A 97 -2.75 17.56 -6.72
C LEU A 97 -2.25 17.95 -5.34
N ARG A 98 -2.73 19.07 -4.78
CA ARG A 98 -2.34 19.51 -3.44
C ARG A 98 -2.71 18.45 -2.40
N ILE A 99 -3.92 17.91 -2.48
CA ILE A 99 -4.36 16.82 -1.58
C ILE A 99 -3.44 15.61 -1.69
N ALA A 100 -3.04 15.24 -2.90
CA ALA A 100 -2.13 14.10 -3.11
C ALA A 100 -0.74 14.37 -2.52
N LEU A 101 -0.20 15.57 -2.72
CA LEU A 101 1.11 15.91 -2.18
C LEU A 101 1.11 15.98 -0.65
N ASP A 102 0.08 16.60 -0.07
CA ASP A 102 -0.08 16.64 1.39
C ASP A 102 -0.26 15.23 1.96
N GLY A 103 -1.04 14.41 1.27
CA GLY A 103 -1.25 13.00 1.65
C GLY A 103 0.04 12.19 1.59
N TYR A 104 0.87 12.41 0.58
CA TYR A 104 2.17 11.75 0.47
C TYR A 104 3.07 12.08 1.66
N ASP A 105 3.18 13.36 2.00
CA ASP A 105 3.99 13.78 3.15
C ASP A 105 3.46 13.19 4.45
N ALA A 106 2.14 13.24 4.65
CA ALA A 106 1.51 12.67 5.85
C ALA A 106 1.74 11.16 5.94
N ALA A 107 1.62 10.45 4.81
CA ALA A 107 1.82 9.00 4.77
C ALA A 107 3.28 8.61 5.07
N ARG A 108 4.23 9.35 4.52
CA ARG A 108 5.64 9.12 4.81
C ARG A 108 5.96 9.35 6.29
N THR A 109 5.46 10.43 6.84
CA THR A 109 5.66 10.75 8.25
C THR A 109 5.04 9.68 9.15
N LEU A 110 3.83 9.26 8.85
CA LEU A 110 3.16 8.22 9.62
C LEU A 110 3.93 6.89 9.55
N ALA A 111 4.40 6.50 8.37
CA ALA A 111 5.18 5.27 8.22
C ALA A 111 6.47 5.31 9.03
N ALA A 112 7.19 6.42 8.98
CA ALA A 112 8.43 6.59 9.73
C ALA A 112 8.17 6.57 11.24
N THR A 113 7.13 7.25 11.69
CA THR A 113 6.75 7.30 13.11
C THR A 113 6.29 5.92 13.60
N ALA A 114 5.52 5.20 12.79
CA ALA A 114 5.05 3.87 13.14
C ALA A 114 6.21 2.90 13.39
N ARG A 115 7.25 2.99 12.54
CA ARG A 115 8.45 2.16 12.71
C ARG A 115 9.28 2.58 13.92
N ALA A 116 9.49 3.89 14.09
CA ALA A 116 10.33 4.41 15.16
C ALA A 116 9.73 4.17 16.54
N LEU A 117 8.41 4.30 16.67
CA LEU A 117 7.71 4.21 17.96
C LEU A 117 6.95 2.89 18.14
N THR A 118 7.03 2.00 17.18
CA THR A 118 6.32 0.70 17.21
C THR A 118 4.83 0.90 17.49
N LEU A 119 4.18 1.75 16.69
CA LEU A 119 2.77 2.07 16.85
C LEU A 119 1.90 0.84 16.59
N ASP A 120 0.69 0.85 17.16
CA ASP A 120 -0.29 -0.20 16.90
C ASP A 120 -0.58 -0.34 15.41
N ALA A 121 -0.44 -1.56 14.91
CA ALA A 121 -0.58 -1.83 13.47
C ALA A 121 -2.00 -1.54 12.98
N GLN A 122 -3.03 -1.95 13.74
CA GLN A 122 -4.41 -1.74 13.33
C GLN A 122 -4.74 -0.24 13.21
N ALA A 123 -4.38 0.54 14.22
CA ALA A 123 -4.60 1.98 14.21
C ALA A 123 -3.82 2.66 13.08
N THR A 124 -2.57 2.25 12.89
CA THR A 124 -1.71 2.81 11.84
C THR A 124 -2.27 2.55 10.44
N VAL A 125 -2.70 1.32 10.16
CA VAL A 125 -3.29 0.96 8.87
C VAL A 125 -4.59 1.73 8.64
N TYR A 126 -5.42 1.84 9.66
CA TYR A 126 -6.67 2.59 9.56
C TYR A 126 -6.42 4.06 9.23
N GLU A 127 -5.47 4.69 9.91
CA GLU A 127 -5.12 6.08 9.68
C GLU A 127 -4.48 6.29 8.30
N MET A 128 -3.53 5.43 7.92
CA MET A 128 -2.90 5.47 6.60
C MET A 128 -3.93 5.33 5.48
N SER A 129 -4.85 4.39 5.63
CA SER A 129 -5.94 4.20 4.68
C SER A 129 -6.86 5.41 4.61
N GLY A 130 -7.03 6.14 5.71
CA GLY A 130 -7.76 7.40 5.72
C GLY A 130 -7.10 8.48 4.89
N ILE A 131 -5.78 8.54 4.91
CA ILE A 131 -5.01 9.45 4.06
C ILE A 131 -5.26 9.12 2.58
N VAL A 132 -5.22 7.83 2.23
CA VAL A 132 -5.51 7.37 0.86
C VAL A 132 -6.96 7.69 0.46
N ALA A 133 -7.91 7.55 1.38
CA ALA A 133 -9.32 7.83 1.11
C ALA A 133 -9.57 9.30 0.72
N ARG A 134 -8.75 10.22 1.19
CA ARG A 134 -8.86 11.64 0.81
C ARG A 134 -8.59 11.86 -0.67
N LEU A 135 -7.91 10.94 -1.34
CA LEU A 135 -7.65 11.04 -2.77
C LEU A 135 -8.93 10.95 -3.63
N ALA A 136 -10.04 10.49 -3.05
CA ALA A 136 -11.32 10.42 -3.74
C ALA A 136 -12.00 11.78 -3.93
N ARG A 137 -11.52 12.81 -3.26
CA ARG A 137 -12.07 14.17 -3.34
C ARG A 137 -11.66 14.90 -4.61
#